data_8b2f9cefe82efad4030bee8dec1fa603
#
_entry.id   8b2f9cefe82efad4030bee8dec1fa603
#
_cell.length_a   1.000
_cell.length_b   1.000
_cell.length_c   1.000
_cell.angle_alpha   90.00
_cell.angle_beta   90.00
_cell.angle_gamma   90.00
#
_symmetry.space_group_name_H-M   'P 1'
#
loop_
_entity.id
_entity.type
_entity.pdbx_description
1 polymer ?
#
loop_
_entity_poly.entity_id
_entity_poly.type
_entity_poly.pdbx_seq_one_letter_code
_entity_poly.pdbx_strand_id
1 'polypeptide(L)'
;LPGILKKIEMTGVFKQIVSVSGIMLVFLAVSMLLGLSMGSSGAGFSAVSDFFTDAFNEGNMMHDIIWKIRFPRVLLAALVGATLSLGGLVFQALLRNPLAEPYILGISGGSAIGAIIGILLGLARFPGVGLLAFIGGMATLFLVLGIAAGRAVAKKESLLLAGVMVNAFCSAVIMFLISLSRDARLHNIMFWLMGDLSTASASEVMILGAMVLPCFILVFWMAHRMNLLLMGGEMAQSMGVNVRLVTLTLLVITSFMTSATVAQCGLIAFVGLVIPHLLRLVMGSDHRVLAPACILGGGAYLVICDL
;
A
#
# COMPACT_ATOMS: atom_id res chain seq x y z
N LEU A 1 26.90 -27.90 -17.60
CA LEU A 1 25.87 -27.18 -18.39
C LEU A 1 24.76 -26.57 -17.51
N PRO A 2 24.12 -27.26 -16.53
CA PRO A 2 23.02 -26.66 -15.78
C PRO A 2 23.45 -25.46 -14.92
N GLY A 3 24.68 -25.45 -14.39
CA GLY A 3 25.19 -24.32 -13.60
C GLY A 3 25.49 -23.06 -14.45
N ILE A 4 25.90 -23.22 -15.69
CA ILE A 4 26.19 -22.14 -16.62
C ILE A 4 24.88 -21.51 -17.11
N LEU A 5 23.87 -22.31 -17.47
CA LEU A 5 22.55 -21.84 -17.86
C LEU A 5 21.88 -21.09 -16.73
N LYS A 6 21.92 -21.59 -15.50
CA LYS A 6 21.39 -20.90 -14.31
C LYS A 6 22.11 -19.58 -14.04
N LYS A 7 23.41 -19.48 -14.29
CA LYS A 7 24.18 -18.23 -14.14
C LYS A 7 23.83 -17.20 -15.22
N ILE A 8 23.60 -17.64 -16.47
CA ILE A 8 23.19 -16.78 -17.58
C ILE A 8 21.76 -16.25 -17.36
N GLU A 9 20.82 -17.10 -16.92
CA GLU A 9 19.47 -16.68 -16.56
C GLU A 9 19.47 -15.69 -15.39
N MET A 10 20.24 -15.96 -14.34
CA MET A 10 20.35 -15.04 -13.19
C MET A 10 20.92 -13.67 -13.59
N THR A 11 21.93 -13.64 -14.49
CA THR A 11 22.47 -12.35 -14.98
C THR A 11 21.49 -11.59 -15.85
N GLY A 12 20.62 -12.28 -16.60
CA GLY A 12 19.56 -11.66 -17.39
C GLY A 12 18.48 -11.01 -16.51
N VAL A 13 17.97 -11.75 -15.52
CA VAL A 13 16.97 -11.24 -14.58
C VAL A 13 17.53 -10.09 -13.73
N PHE A 14 18.78 -10.21 -13.26
CA PHE A 14 19.41 -9.13 -12.48
C PHE A 14 19.54 -7.84 -13.28
N LYS A 15 19.99 -7.91 -14.54
CA LYS A 15 20.03 -6.74 -15.44
C LYS A 15 18.65 -6.14 -15.64
N GLN A 16 17.62 -6.95 -15.79
CA GLN A 16 16.24 -6.50 -15.95
C GLN A 16 15.74 -5.79 -14.67
N ILE A 17 16.00 -6.35 -13.48
CA ILE A 17 15.66 -5.72 -12.20
C ILE A 17 16.32 -4.35 -12.11
N VAL A 18 17.63 -4.24 -12.36
CA VAL A 18 18.37 -2.98 -12.25
C VAL A 18 17.87 -1.96 -13.26
N SER A 19 17.69 -2.35 -14.53
CA SER A 19 17.20 -1.45 -15.58
C SER A 19 15.80 -0.93 -15.28
N VAL A 20 14.86 -1.83 -14.95
CA VAL A 20 13.48 -1.46 -14.65
C VAL A 20 13.40 -0.60 -13.39
N SER A 21 14.10 -0.97 -12.33
CA SER A 21 14.14 -0.17 -11.09
C SER A 21 14.75 1.21 -11.34
N GLY A 22 15.79 1.31 -12.18
CA GLY A 22 16.38 2.59 -12.55
C GLY A 22 15.41 3.51 -13.29
N ILE A 23 14.69 2.97 -14.30
CA ILE A 23 13.67 3.74 -15.04
C ILE A 23 12.54 4.18 -14.10
N MET A 24 12.02 3.28 -13.26
CA MET A 24 10.95 3.58 -12.32
C MET A 24 11.40 4.57 -11.22
N LEU A 25 12.65 4.51 -10.81
CA LEU A 25 13.21 5.49 -9.86
C LEU A 25 13.27 6.89 -10.46
N VAL A 26 13.71 7.01 -11.71
CA VAL A 26 13.68 8.30 -12.44
C VAL A 26 12.24 8.80 -12.57
N PHE A 27 11.30 7.91 -12.89
CA PHE A 27 9.88 8.26 -12.99
C PHE A 27 9.33 8.76 -11.65
N LEU A 28 9.65 8.08 -10.55
CA LEU A 28 9.27 8.52 -9.19
C LEU A 28 9.91 9.86 -8.84
N ALA A 29 11.21 10.05 -9.12
CA ALA A 29 11.90 11.31 -8.84
C ALA A 29 11.29 12.48 -9.61
N VAL A 30 10.98 12.30 -10.90
CA VAL A 30 10.30 13.31 -11.71
C VAL A 30 8.90 13.61 -11.16
N SER A 31 8.13 12.58 -10.80
CA SER A 31 6.80 12.76 -10.20
C SER A 31 6.86 13.52 -8.88
N MET A 32 7.85 13.23 -8.02
CA MET A 32 8.04 13.96 -6.76
C MET A 32 8.45 15.42 -7.00
N LEU A 33 9.33 15.69 -7.98
CA LEU A 33 9.70 17.06 -8.35
C LEU A 33 8.49 17.84 -8.89
N LEU A 34 7.62 17.20 -9.70
CA LEU A 34 6.37 17.80 -10.15
C LEU A 34 5.45 18.09 -8.95
N GLY A 35 5.32 17.16 -7.99
CA GLY A 35 4.52 17.35 -6.79
C GLY A 35 5.00 18.49 -5.90
N LEU A 36 6.31 18.73 -5.86
CA LEU A 36 6.89 19.86 -5.14
C LEU A 36 6.70 21.18 -5.91
N SER A 37 6.75 21.15 -7.25
CA SER A 37 6.66 22.35 -8.09
C SER A 37 5.22 22.82 -8.31
N MET A 38 4.27 21.90 -8.48
CA MET A 38 2.86 22.20 -8.74
C MET A 38 2.10 22.32 -7.42
N GLY A 39 1.42 23.44 -7.19
CA GLY A 39 0.60 23.69 -6.01
C GLY A 39 -0.15 25.00 -6.12
N SER A 40 -1.23 25.14 -5.35
CA SER A 40 -2.15 26.27 -5.35
C SER A 40 -1.52 27.64 -5.05
N SER A 41 -0.28 27.70 -4.57
CA SER A 41 0.42 28.94 -4.23
C SER A 41 1.14 29.62 -5.42
N GLY A 42 0.95 29.14 -6.67
CA GLY A 42 1.47 29.79 -7.89
C GLY A 42 3.00 29.77 -8.06
N ALA A 43 3.73 29.05 -7.23
CA ALA A 43 5.21 29.10 -7.20
C ALA A 43 5.91 28.39 -8.39
N GLY A 44 5.19 27.71 -9.25
CA GLY A 44 5.74 27.13 -10.50
C GLY A 44 7.08 26.38 -10.34
N PHE A 45 7.86 26.37 -11.41
CA PHE A 45 9.21 25.76 -11.44
C PHE A 45 10.23 26.43 -10.50
N SER A 46 10.01 27.68 -10.07
CA SER A 46 10.87 28.35 -9.09
C SER A 46 10.88 27.62 -7.73
N ALA A 47 9.77 26.97 -7.35
CA ALA A 47 9.72 26.18 -6.12
C ALA A 47 10.72 25.02 -6.10
N VAL A 48 11.10 24.48 -7.24
CA VAL A 48 12.14 23.43 -7.33
C VAL A 48 13.52 24.04 -7.11
N SER A 49 13.80 25.22 -7.68
CA SER A 49 15.07 25.92 -7.40
C SER A 49 15.17 26.30 -5.94
N ASP A 50 14.06 26.79 -5.37
CA ASP A 50 13.98 27.20 -3.97
C ASP A 50 14.11 25.99 -3.00
N PHE A 51 13.63 24.81 -3.38
CA PHE A 51 13.85 23.58 -2.64
C PHE A 51 15.34 23.25 -2.46
N PHE A 52 16.15 23.46 -3.52
CA PHE A 52 17.58 23.16 -3.48
C PHE A 52 18.43 24.33 -2.95
N THR A 53 18.01 25.58 -3.12
CA THR A 53 18.79 26.77 -2.73
C THR A 53 18.42 27.27 -1.34
N ASP A 54 17.14 27.24 -0.96
CA ASP A 54 16.62 27.73 0.31
C ASP A 54 16.52 26.66 1.40
N ALA A 55 17.05 25.44 1.15
CA ALA A 55 17.11 24.38 2.16
C ALA A 55 17.77 24.82 3.49
N PHE A 56 18.54 25.91 3.47
CA PHE A 56 19.28 26.46 4.59
C PHE A 56 18.81 27.84 5.07
N ASN A 57 17.80 28.47 4.42
CA ASN A 57 17.27 29.77 4.80
C ASN A 57 16.01 29.64 5.64
N GLU A 58 16.18 29.40 6.93
CA GLU A 58 15.07 29.42 7.90
C GLU A 58 14.47 30.83 8.01
N GLY A 59 13.15 30.95 7.80
CA GLY A 59 12.39 32.21 7.97
C GLY A 59 11.69 32.71 6.72
N ASN A 60 11.84 32.04 5.58
CA ASN A 60 11.08 32.35 4.37
C ASN A 60 9.75 31.57 4.34
N MET A 61 8.61 32.27 4.14
CA MET A 61 7.26 31.66 4.08
C MET A 61 7.22 30.53 3.04
N MET A 62 7.95 30.65 1.94
CA MET A 62 8.03 29.63 0.90
C MET A 62 8.75 28.36 1.38
N HIS A 63 9.80 28.50 2.16
CA HIS A 63 10.51 27.39 2.80
C HIS A 63 9.57 26.56 3.69
N ASP A 64 8.78 27.22 4.53
CA ASP A 64 7.82 26.56 5.42
C ASP A 64 6.74 25.81 4.63
N ILE A 65 6.23 26.37 3.55
CA ILE A 65 5.26 25.71 2.68
C ILE A 65 5.84 24.45 2.04
N ILE A 66 7.07 24.54 1.51
CA ILE A 66 7.72 23.41 0.83
C ILE A 66 8.05 22.30 1.83
N TRP A 67 8.72 22.61 2.92
CA TRP A 67 9.26 21.61 3.84
C TRP A 67 8.27 21.09 4.88
N LYS A 68 7.30 21.92 5.32
CA LYS A 68 6.33 21.52 6.35
C LYS A 68 5.00 21.01 5.78
N ILE A 69 4.66 21.39 4.52
CA ILE A 69 3.37 21.03 3.92
C ILE A 69 3.56 20.14 2.70
N ARG A 70 4.31 20.58 1.68
CA ARG A 70 4.38 19.86 0.41
C ARG A 70 5.23 18.61 0.48
N PHE A 71 6.43 18.70 1.03
CA PHE A 71 7.36 17.58 1.08
C PHE A 71 6.80 16.38 1.87
N PRO A 72 6.23 16.54 3.08
CA PRO A 72 5.58 15.42 3.78
C PRO A 72 4.42 14.82 2.99
N ARG A 73 3.59 15.64 2.33
CA ARG A 73 2.47 15.18 1.51
C ARG A 73 2.93 14.34 0.32
N VAL A 74 3.90 14.83 -0.46
CA VAL A 74 4.47 14.10 -1.61
C VAL A 74 5.10 12.79 -1.16
N LEU A 75 5.83 12.80 -0.04
CA LEU A 75 6.45 11.60 0.50
C LEU A 75 5.41 10.60 1.04
N LEU A 76 4.34 11.09 1.68
CA LEU A 76 3.22 10.26 2.09
C LEU A 76 2.55 9.62 0.86
N ALA A 77 2.24 10.40 -0.18
CA ALA A 77 1.66 9.89 -1.42
C ALA A 77 2.54 8.78 -2.03
N ALA A 78 3.86 9.00 -2.09
CA ALA A 78 4.79 8.00 -2.60
C ALA A 78 4.77 6.70 -1.78
N LEU A 79 4.79 6.78 -0.44
CA LEU A 79 4.76 5.61 0.45
C LEU A 79 3.42 4.86 0.36
N VAL A 80 2.31 5.59 0.33
CA VAL A 80 0.96 5.02 0.20
C VAL A 80 0.80 4.31 -1.13
N GLY A 81 1.17 4.96 -2.23
CA GLY A 81 1.11 4.37 -3.57
C GLY A 81 1.99 3.13 -3.71
N ALA A 82 3.20 3.16 -3.17
CA ALA A 82 4.12 2.02 -3.11
C ALA A 82 3.51 0.85 -2.33
N THR A 83 2.95 1.13 -1.15
CA THR A 83 2.36 0.12 -0.27
C THR A 83 1.15 -0.55 -0.90
N LEU A 84 0.21 0.23 -1.42
CA LEU A 84 -1.01 -0.31 -2.03
C LEU A 84 -0.70 -1.08 -3.30
N SER A 85 0.19 -0.59 -4.15
CA SER A 85 0.62 -1.28 -5.37
C SER A 85 1.32 -2.61 -5.07
N LEU A 86 2.30 -2.62 -4.15
CA LEU A 86 2.96 -3.85 -3.73
C LEU A 86 1.97 -4.83 -3.08
N GLY A 87 1.06 -4.32 -2.24
CA GLY A 87 -0.01 -5.09 -1.64
C GLY A 87 -0.90 -5.75 -2.70
N GLY A 88 -1.29 -4.99 -3.71
CA GLY A 88 -2.05 -5.52 -4.83
C GLY A 88 -1.32 -6.63 -5.58
N LEU A 89 -0.02 -6.44 -5.87
CA LEU A 89 0.82 -7.48 -6.49
C LEU A 89 0.80 -8.78 -5.69
N VAL A 90 0.93 -8.70 -4.36
CA VAL A 90 0.92 -9.87 -3.47
C VAL A 90 -0.46 -10.54 -3.49
N PHE A 91 -1.55 -9.79 -3.34
CA PHE A 91 -2.91 -10.36 -3.35
C PHE A 91 -3.25 -11.00 -4.70
N GLN A 92 -2.86 -10.38 -5.83
CA GLN A 92 -3.02 -10.96 -7.16
C GLN A 92 -2.28 -12.29 -7.30
N ALA A 93 -1.07 -12.41 -6.72
CA ALA A 93 -0.31 -13.65 -6.74
C ALA A 93 -0.94 -14.74 -5.85
N LEU A 94 -1.32 -14.40 -4.62
CA LEU A 94 -1.90 -15.35 -3.65
C LEU A 94 -3.25 -15.89 -4.12
N LEU A 95 -4.11 -15.02 -4.62
CA LEU A 95 -5.45 -15.39 -5.09
C LEU A 95 -5.46 -15.85 -6.55
N ARG A 96 -4.34 -15.71 -7.26
CA ARG A 96 -4.22 -15.98 -8.70
C ARG A 96 -5.34 -15.31 -9.49
N ASN A 97 -5.65 -14.10 -9.11
CA ASN A 97 -6.67 -13.27 -9.74
C ASN A 97 -6.08 -11.88 -10.01
N PRO A 98 -5.94 -11.44 -11.26
CA PRO A 98 -5.39 -10.14 -11.60
C PRO A 98 -6.26 -8.95 -11.13
N LEU A 99 -7.50 -9.21 -10.72
CA LEU A 99 -8.43 -8.22 -10.18
C LEU A 99 -8.43 -8.18 -8.65
N ALA A 100 -7.55 -8.92 -7.98
CA ALA A 100 -7.44 -8.87 -6.54
C ALA A 100 -6.74 -7.59 -6.07
N GLU A 101 -7.24 -7.02 -4.99
CA GLU A 101 -6.67 -5.85 -4.32
C GLU A 101 -6.52 -6.08 -2.81
N PRO A 102 -5.72 -5.28 -2.09
CA PRO A 102 -5.48 -5.48 -0.66
C PRO A 102 -6.74 -5.46 0.22
N TYR A 103 -7.80 -4.79 -0.24
CA TYR A 103 -9.04 -4.63 0.52
C TYR A 103 -9.99 -5.82 0.48
N ILE A 104 -9.74 -6.80 -0.40
CA ILE A 104 -10.64 -7.93 -0.63
C ILE A 104 -10.90 -8.78 0.62
N LEU A 105 -9.99 -8.76 1.60
CA LEU A 105 -10.16 -9.43 2.89
C LEU A 105 -10.90 -8.57 3.94
N GLY A 106 -11.50 -7.45 3.55
CA GLY A 106 -12.26 -6.59 4.43
C GLY A 106 -11.41 -5.67 5.33
N ILE A 107 -10.10 -5.57 5.07
CA ILE A 107 -9.18 -4.71 5.85
C ILE A 107 -9.67 -3.25 5.85
N SER A 108 -10.11 -2.76 4.70
CA SER A 108 -10.68 -1.41 4.56
C SER A 108 -11.92 -1.21 5.43
N GLY A 109 -12.84 -2.18 5.45
CA GLY A 109 -14.05 -2.14 6.26
C GLY A 109 -13.74 -2.12 7.76
N GLY A 110 -12.83 -3.00 8.21
CA GLY A 110 -12.40 -3.01 9.61
C GLY A 110 -11.68 -1.73 10.02
N SER A 111 -10.80 -1.21 9.18
CA SER A 111 -10.13 0.08 9.41
C SER A 111 -11.14 1.23 9.49
N ALA A 112 -12.15 1.24 8.61
CA ALA A 112 -13.21 2.24 8.63
C ALA A 112 -14.05 2.19 9.93
N ILE A 113 -14.42 1.01 10.38
CA ILE A 113 -15.12 0.85 11.67
C ILE A 113 -14.27 1.40 12.81
N GLY A 114 -13.00 1.02 12.88
CA GLY A 114 -12.08 1.51 13.90
C GLY A 114 -11.94 3.03 13.88
N ALA A 115 -11.78 3.63 12.69
CA ALA A 115 -11.70 5.08 12.53
C ALA A 115 -12.98 5.77 12.96
N ILE A 116 -14.14 5.30 12.53
CA ILE A 116 -15.45 5.88 12.90
C ILE A 116 -15.64 5.83 14.42
N ILE A 117 -15.31 4.72 15.06
CA ILE A 117 -15.36 4.62 16.53
C ILE A 117 -14.44 5.67 17.17
N GLY A 118 -13.21 5.82 16.65
CA GLY A 118 -12.27 6.84 17.13
C GLY A 118 -12.81 8.27 17.01
N ILE A 119 -13.44 8.60 15.87
CA ILE A 119 -14.07 9.91 15.63
C ILE A 119 -15.28 10.12 16.55
N LEU A 120 -16.10 9.08 16.75
CA LEU A 120 -17.26 9.14 17.66
C LEU A 120 -16.84 9.30 19.13
N LEU A 121 -15.70 8.77 19.52
CA LEU A 121 -15.11 8.99 20.85
C LEU A 121 -14.43 10.35 20.99
N GLY A 122 -14.30 11.12 19.90
CA GLY A 122 -13.64 12.43 19.92
C GLY A 122 -12.14 12.37 20.03
N LEU A 123 -11.50 11.26 19.59
CA LEU A 123 -10.04 11.12 19.60
C LEU A 123 -9.40 12.01 18.54
N ALA A 124 -8.16 12.43 18.80
CA ALA A 124 -7.35 13.13 17.81
C ALA A 124 -7.12 12.22 16.58
N ARG A 125 -7.03 12.83 15.38
CA ARG A 125 -6.82 12.11 14.13
C ARG A 125 -5.60 11.17 14.24
N PHE A 126 -4.48 11.70 14.68
CA PHE A 126 -3.27 10.94 14.99
C PHE A 126 -2.84 11.21 16.45
N PRO A 127 -2.45 10.20 17.21
CA PRO A 127 -2.47 8.76 16.89
C PRO A 127 -3.83 8.06 17.12
N GLY A 128 -4.82 8.70 17.73
CA GLY A 128 -6.03 8.07 18.28
C GLY A 128 -6.88 7.35 17.21
N VAL A 129 -7.40 8.10 16.21
CA VAL A 129 -8.22 7.53 15.14
C VAL A 129 -7.39 6.56 14.30
N GLY A 130 -6.14 6.92 13.98
CA GLY A 130 -5.23 6.06 13.23
C GLY A 130 -4.97 4.71 13.92
N LEU A 131 -4.72 4.70 15.23
CA LEU A 131 -4.50 3.48 15.99
C LEU A 131 -5.73 2.55 15.97
N LEU A 132 -6.92 3.11 16.17
CA LEU A 132 -8.16 2.31 16.11
C LEU A 132 -8.43 1.79 14.70
N ALA A 133 -8.15 2.58 13.66
CA ALA A 133 -8.24 2.14 12.28
C ALA A 133 -7.27 0.98 11.99
N PHE A 134 -6.02 1.08 12.43
CA PHE A 134 -5.03 0.01 12.31
C PHE A 134 -5.48 -1.27 13.02
N ILE A 135 -5.92 -1.16 14.27
CA ILE A 135 -6.42 -2.29 15.06
C ILE A 135 -7.64 -2.92 14.37
N GLY A 136 -8.58 -2.12 13.87
CA GLY A 136 -9.75 -2.59 13.15
C GLY A 136 -9.40 -3.39 11.89
N GLY A 137 -8.46 -2.89 11.08
CA GLY A 137 -7.96 -3.60 9.90
C GLY A 137 -7.28 -4.94 10.24
N MET A 138 -6.42 -4.95 11.26
CA MET A 138 -5.76 -6.18 11.73
C MET A 138 -6.74 -7.17 12.36
N ALA A 139 -7.71 -6.70 13.14
CA ALA A 139 -8.76 -7.55 13.71
C ALA A 139 -9.58 -8.23 12.62
N THR A 140 -9.90 -7.52 11.54
CA THR A 140 -10.60 -8.09 10.39
C THR A 140 -9.78 -9.16 9.69
N LEU A 141 -8.47 -8.98 9.51
CA LEU A 141 -7.59 -10.03 8.99
C LEU A 141 -7.67 -11.29 9.87
N PHE A 142 -7.50 -11.15 11.18
CA PHE A 142 -7.53 -12.30 12.10
C PHE A 142 -8.90 -12.97 12.12
N LEU A 143 -9.98 -12.20 12.01
CA LEU A 143 -11.34 -12.73 11.88
C LEU A 143 -11.49 -13.59 10.62
N VAL A 144 -11.05 -13.06 9.45
CA VAL A 144 -11.09 -13.78 8.17
C VAL A 144 -10.25 -15.04 8.22
N LEU A 145 -9.03 -14.96 8.77
CA LEU A 145 -8.16 -16.13 8.95
C LEU A 145 -8.78 -17.16 9.89
N GLY A 146 -9.45 -16.74 10.97
CA GLY A 146 -10.16 -17.62 11.92
C GLY A 146 -11.32 -18.35 11.26
N ILE A 147 -12.14 -17.66 10.46
CA ILE A 147 -13.25 -18.27 9.70
C ILE A 147 -12.71 -19.26 8.66
N ALA A 148 -11.62 -18.90 7.97
CA ALA A 148 -10.99 -19.75 6.97
C ALA A 148 -10.23 -20.96 7.56
N ALA A 149 -9.76 -20.88 8.81
CA ALA A 149 -8.91 -21.91 9.45
C ALA A 149 -9.61 -23.27 9.63
N GLY A 150 -10.95 -23.29 9.74
CA GLY A 150 -11.74 -24.52 9.87
C GLY A 150 -11.76 -25.41 8.62
N ARG A 151 -11.32 -24.92 7.47
CA ARG A 151 -11.33 -25.62 6.17
C ARG A 151 -10.10 -25.29 5.35
N ALA A 152 -8.93 -25.78 5.79
CA ALA A 152 -7.65 -25.64 5.08
C ALA A 152 -7.39 -24.21 4.53
N VAL A 153 -6.68 -23.37 5.28
CA VAL A 153 -6.21 -22.00 4.92
C VAL A 153 -5.52 -21.94 3.54
N ALA A 154 -5.23 -23.09 2.93
CA ALA A 154 -4.68 -23.21 1.59
C ALA A 154 -5.73 -23.09 0.47
N LYS A 155 -7.02 -23.09 0.76
CA LYS A 155 -8.06 -22.92 -0.28
C LYS A 155 -8.38 -21.42 -0.42
N LYS A 156 -7.88 -20.83 -1.49
CA LYS A 156 -8.11 -19.41 -1.85
C LYS A 156 -9.59 -19.03 -1.91
N GLU A 157 -10.46 -19.98 -2.30
CA GLU A 157 -11.92 -19.80 -2.36
C GLU A 157 -12.50 -19.52 -0.97
N SER A 158 -12.02 -20.22 0.07
CA SER A 158 -12.48 -20.00 1.45
C SER A 158 -12.03 -18.64 2.00
N LEU A 159 -10.82 -18.19 1.67
CA LEU A 159 -10.33 -16.87 2.05
C LEU A 159 -11.13 -15.75 1.36
N LEU A 160 -11.41 -15.90 0.06
CA LEU A 160 -12.20 -14.94 -0.70
C LEU A 160 -13.62 -14.85 -0.15
N LEU A 161 -14.28 -16.00 0.07
CA LEU A 161 -15.65 -16.04 0.59
C LEU A 161 -15.72 -15.40 1.99
N ALA A 162 -14.81 -15.77 2.89
CA ALA A 162 -14.73 -15.18 4.23
C ALA A 162 -14.51 -13.66 4.15
N GLY A 163 -13.60 -13.19 3.27
CA GLY A 163 -13.35 -11.77 3.05
C GLY A 163 -14.58 -11.00 2.58
N VAL A 164 -15.30 -11.54 1.58
CA VAL A 164 -16.54 -10.92 1.07
C VAL A 164 -17.61 -10.86 2.16
N MET A 165 -17.82 -11.94 2.93
CA MET A 165 -18.81 -11.95 4.02
C MET A 165 -18.47 -10.95 5.11
N VAL A 166 -17.20 -10.90 5.54
CA VAL A 166 -16.75 -9.95 6.57
C VAL A 166 -16.85 -8.52 6.05
N ASN A 167 -16.51 -8.26 4.78
CA ASN A 167 -16.64 -6.93 4.19
C ASN A 167 -18.09 -6.46 4.12
N ALA A 168 -19.04 -7.35 3.76
CA ALA A 168 -20.47 -7.06 3.77
C ALA A 168 -20.96 -6.73 5.20
N PHE A 169 -20.51 -7.49 6.20
CA PHE A 169 -20.80 -7.21 7.61
C PHE A 169 -20.22 -5.86 8.04
N CYS A 170 -18.96 -5.56 7.71
CA CYS A 170 -18.34 -4.27 8.00
C CYS A 170 -19.13 -3.12 7.36
N SER A 171 -19.60 -3.27 6.12
CA SER A 171 -20.40 -2.26 5.44
C SER A 171 -21.70 -1.97 6.17
N ALA A 172 -22.40 -2.99 6.68
CA ALA A 172 -23.60 -2.83 7.47
C ALA A 172 -23.32 -2.09 8.79
N VAL A 173 -22.22 -2.43 9.48
CA VAL A 173 -21.79 -1.76 10.72
C VAL A 173 -21.42 -0.30 10.44
N ILE A 174 -20.69 -0.01 9.36
CA ILE A 174 -20.36 1.37 8.96
C ILE A 174 -21.62 2.20 8.77
N MET A 175 -22.58 1.69 7.99
CA MET A 175 -23.86 2.39 7.77
C MET A 175 -24.64 2.64 9.09
N PHE A 176 -24.65 1.65 9.99
CA PHE A 176 -25.24 1.80 11.31
C PHE A 176 -24.55 2.90 12.12
N LEU A 177 -23.21 2.90 12.19
CA LEU A 177 -22.44 3.90 12.93
C LEU A 177 -22.61 5.31 12.33
N ILE A 178 -22.70 5.43 11.01
CA ILE A 178 -22.99 6.69 10.32
C ILE A 178 -24.39 7.20 10.73
N SER A 179 -25.39 6.33 10.77
CA SER A 179 -26.77 6.74 11.16
C SER A 179 -26.88 7.17 12.62
N LEU A 180 -25.99 6.72 13.50
CA LEU A 180 -25.90 7.17 14.89
C LEU A 180 -25.12 8.48 15.05
N SER A 181 -24.34 8.89 14.05
CA SER A 181 -23.47 10.06 14.15
C SER A 181 -24.25 11.36 14.09
N ARG A 182 -23.78 12.37 14.86
CA ARG A 182 -24.33 13.73 14.79
C ARG A 182 -23.65 14.49 13.64
N ASP A 183 -24.34 15.50 13.08
CA ASP A 183 -23.91 16.27 11.91
C ASP A 183 -22.45 16.76 11.97
N ALA A 184 -22.00 17.26 13.12
CA ALA A 184 -20.63 17.75 13.28
C ALA A 184 -19.54 16.67 13.10
N ARG A 185 -19.85 15.41 13.42
CA ARG A 185 -18.90 14.29 13.29
C ARG A 185 -19.01 13.57 11.95
N LEU A 186 -20.18 13.68 11.32
CA LEU A 186 -20.45 13.08 10.01
C LEU A 186 -19.47 13.59 8.95
N HIS A 187 -19.18 14.89 8.96
CA HIS A 187 -18.20 15.49 8.06
C HIS A 187 -16.81 14.82 8.17
N ASN A 188 -16.29 14.68 9.40
CA ASN A 188 -15.00 14.03 9.63
C ASN A 188 -14.99 12.56 9.20
N ILE A 189 -16.10 11.84 9.42
CA ILE A 189 -16.25 10.44 8.97
C ILE A 189 -16.20 10.37 7.44
N MET A 190 -16.94 11.25 6.74
CA MET A 190 -16.96 11.26 5.27
C MET A 190 -15.60 11.58 4.69
N PHE A 191 -14.89 12.59 5.21
CA PHE A 191 -13.53 12.90 4.75
C PHE A 191 -12.57 11.75 4.99
N TRP A 192 -12.65 11.06 6.14
CA TRP A 192 -11.81 9.92 6.40
C TRP A 192 -12.09 8.76 5.43
N LEU A 193 -13.37 8.49 5.11
CA LEU A 193 -13.77 7.45 4.16
C LEU A 193 -13.37 7.77 2.72
N MET A 194 -13.28 9.04 2.35
CA MET A 194 -12.83 9.46 1.01
C MET A 194 -11.30 9.35 0.84
N GLY A 195 -10.55 9.26 1.94
CA GLY A 195 -9.10 9.31 1.92
C GLY A 195 -8.58 10.75 1.81
N ASP A 196 -7.51 11.06 2.54
CA ASP A 196 -6.94 12.41 2.59
C ASP A 196 -5.45 12.37 2.89
N LEU A 197 -4.65 12.93 1.98
CA LEU A 197 -3.21 13.07 2.08
C LEU A 197 -2.79 14.49 2.53
N SER A 198 -3.73 15.44 2.62
CA SER A 198 -3.43 16.86 2.83
C SER A 198 -2.90 17.20 4.22
N THR A 199 -3.22 16.38 5.21
CA THR A 199 -2.86 16.62 6.62
C THR A 199 -1.58 15.89 7.06
N ALA A 200 -0.74 15.49 6.11
CA ALA A 200 0.50 14.77 6.38
C ALA A 200 1.48 15.61 7.21
N SER A 201 1.96 15.07 8.32
CA SER A 201 3.09 15.60 9.07
C SER A 201 4.36 14.76 8.83
N ALA A 202 5.54 15.39 8.97
CA ALA A 202 6.81 14.66 8.81
C ALA A 202 6.93 13.47 9.77
N SER A 203 6.42 13.60 11.01
CA SER A 203 6.43 12.53 12.00
C SER A 203 5.56 11.33 11.58
N GLU A 204 4.38 11.58 11.02
CA GLU A 204 3.48 10.53 10.53
C GLU A 204 4.10 9.77 9.36
N VAL A 205 4.73 10.49 8.43
CA VAL A 205 5.44 9.91 7.29
C VAL A 205 6.62 9.04 7.76
N MET A 206 7.39 9.51 8.73
CA MET A 206 8.49 8.72 9.30
C MET A 206 8.01 7.45 9.98
N ILE A 207 6.92 7.52 10.75
CA ILE A 207 6.32 6.34 11.40
C ILE A 207 5.82 5.35 10.37
N LEU A 208 5.07 5.82 9.35
CA LEU A 208 4.63 4.95 8.26
C LEU A 208 5.81 4.31 7.53
N GLY A 209 6.82 5.11 7.18
CA GLY A 209 8.04 4.61 6.54
C GLY A 209 8.72 3.53 7.36
N ALA A 210 8.89 3.74 8.67
CA ALA A 210 9.48 2.75 9.57
C ALA A 210 8.66 1.43 9.64
N MET A 211 7.34 1.51 9.51
CA MET A 211 6.46 0.33 9.49
C MET A 211 6.49 -0.41 8.15
N VAL A 212 6.47 0.30 7.01
CA VAL A 212 6.26 -0.33 5.71
C VAL A 212 7.56 -0.72 4.99
N LEU A 213 8.67 0.00 5.17
CA LEU A 213 9.94 -0.29 4.50
C LEU A 213 10.49 -1.70 4.83
N PRO A 214 10.47 -2.18 6.09
CA PRO A 214 10.84 -3.56 6.39
C PRO A 214 9.92 -4.57 5.68
N CYS A 215 8.64 -4.26 5.55
CA CYS A 215 7.69 -5.11 4.84
C CYS A 215 8.01 -5.20 3.35
N PHE A 216 8.42 -4.09 2.70
CA PHE A 216 8.86 -4.09 1.30
C PHE A 216 10.05 -5.03 1.07
N ILE A 217 11.03 -4.99 1.97
CA ILE A 217 12.21 -5.87 1.92
C ILE A 217 11.78 -7.34 2.06
N LEU A 218 10.91 -7.64 3.02
CA LEU A 218 10.41 -9.00 3.26
C LEU A 218 9.61 -9.53 2.06
N VAL A 219 8.72 -8.72 1.47
CA VAL A 219 7.95 -9.10 0.28
C VAL A 219 8.89 -9.32 -0.91
N PHE A 220 9.86 -8.44 -1.13
CA PHE A 220 10.85 -8.60 -2.19
C PHE A 220 11.66 -9.90 -2.03
N TRP A 221 12.09 -10.23 -0.81
CA TRP A 221 12.78 -11.50 -0.52
C TRP A 221 11.91 -12.72 -0.80
N MET A 222 10.59 -12.59 -0.65
CA MET A 222 9.63 -13.65 -0.97
C MET A 222 9.20 -13.68 -2.45
N ALA A 223 9.63 -12.73 -3.29
CA ALA A 223 9.17 -12.59 -4.68
C ALA A 223 9.40 -13.87 -5.52
N HIS A 224 10.54 -14.56 -5.33
CA HIS A 224 10.79 -15.85 -5.98
C HIS A 224 9.78 -16.93 -5.58
N ARG A 225 9.40 -16.98 -4.29
CA ARG A 225 8.38 -17.93 -3.80
C ARG A 225 6.99 -17.60 -4.36
N MET A 226 6.69 -16.32 -4.60
CA MET A 226 5.46 -15.90 -5.27
C MET A 226 5.39 -16.42 -6.71
N ASN A 227 6.50 -16.42 -7.45
CA ASN A 227 6.56 -17.04 -8.78
C ASN A 227 6.23 -18.54 -8.73
N LEU A 228 6.75 -19.27 -7.75
CA LEU A 228 6.46 -20.70 -7.57
C LEU A 228 4.98 -20.94 -7.20
N LEU A 229 4.37 -20.07 -6.40
CA LEU A 229 2.95 -20.16 -6.06
C LEU A 229 2.04 -20.03 -7.28
N LEU A 230 2.42 -19.27 -8.31
CA LEU A 230 1.64 -19.14 -9.54
C LEU A 230 1.56 -20.47 -10.32
N MET A 231 2.57 -21.33 -10.22
CA MET A 231 2.60 -22.63 -10.92
C MET A 231 1.62 -23.67 -10.34
N GLY A 232 1.06 -23.39 -9.17
CA GLY A 232 0.16 -24.30 -8.45
C GLY A 232 0.69 -24.69 -7.09
N GLY A 233 -0.23 -24.93 -6.14
CA GLY A 233 0.15 -25.34 -4.78
C GLY A 233 0.92 -26.66 -4.73
N GLU A 234 0.47 -27.65 -5.48
CA GLU A 234 1.12 -28.99 -5.56
C GLU A 234 2.50 -28.88 -6.19
N MET A 235 2.62 -28.14 -7.31
CA MET A 235 3.92 -27.92 -7.96
C MET A 235 4.86 -27.12 -7.06
N ALA A 236 4.39 -26.08 -6.38
CA ALA A 236 5.20 -25.32 -5.43
C ALA A 236 5.70 -26.20 -4.27
N GLN A 237 4.85 -27.10 -3.75
CA GLN A 237 5.23 -28.05 -2.70
C GLN A 237 6.28 -29.05 -3.18
N SER A 238 6.14 -29.61 -4.39
CA SER A 238 7.15 -30.52 -4.98
C SER A 238 8.51 -29.82 -5.16
N MET A 239 8.52 -28.50 -5.33
CA MET A 239 9.73 -27.66 -5.38
C MET A 239 10.24 -27.23 -3.99
N GLY A 240 9.70 -27.80 -2.90
CA GLY A 240 10.15 -27.56 -1.52
C GLY A 240 9.56 -26.30 -0.86
N VAL A 241 8.54 -25.65 -1.45
CA VAL A 241 7.91 -24.47 -0.85
C VAL A 241 6.82 -24.89 0.12
N ASN A 242 6.94 -24.47 1.37
CA ASN A 242 5.81 -24.57 2.33
C ASN A 242 4.75 -23.54 1.97
N VAL A 243 3.80 -23.93 1.12
CA VAL A 243 2.73 -23.07 0.59
C VAL A 243 1.94 -22.39 1.70
N ARG A 244 1.61 -23.12 2.77
CA ARG A 244 0.83 -22.58 3.90
C ARG A 244 1.60 -21.47 4.62
N LEU A 245 2.86 -21.70 4.93
CA LEU A 245 3.69 -20.71 5.64
C LEU A 245 3.89 -19.45 4.77
N VAL A 246 4.24 -19.62 3.50
CA VAL A 246 4.46 -18.52 2.55
C VAL A 246 3.19 -17.69 2.39
N THR A 247 2.04 -18.34 2.20
CA THR A 247 0.74 -17.66 2.07
C THR A 247 0.39 -16.87 3.31
N LEU A 248 0.49 -17.49 4.51
CA LEU A 248 0.19 -16.80 5.77
C LEU A 248 1.13 -15.62 6.01
N THR A 249 2.42 -15.79 5.81
CA THR A 249 3.42 -14.72 5.98
C THR A 249 3.12 -13.54 5.05
N LEU A 250 2.87 -13.81 3.77
CA LEU A 250 2.53 -12.75 2.81
C LEU A 250 1.21 -12.07 3.16
N LEU A 251 0.18 -12.81 3.56
CA LEU A 251 -1.10 -12.24 4.01
C LEU A 251 -0.91 -11.31 5.20
N VAL A 252 -0.18 -11.75 6.24
CA VAL A 252 0.03 -10.95 7.45
C VAL A 252 0.85 -9.69 7.14
N ILE A 253 1.97 -9.82 6.44
CA ILE A 253 2.83 -8.68 6.10
C ILE A 253 2.06 -7.66 5.25
N THR A 254 1.35 -8.13 4.21
CA THR A 254 0.62 -7.25 3.31
C THR A 254 -0.55 -6.57 4.01
N SER A 255 -1.29 -7.29 4.85
CA SER A 255 -2.38 -6.70 5.62
C SER A 255 -1.89 -5.72 6.66
N PHE A 256 -0.74 -5.99 7.30
CA PHE A 256 -0.09 -5.07 8.24
C PHE A 256 0.27 -3.75 7.55
N MET A 257 1.02 -3.81 6.44
CA MET A 257 1.42 -2.60 5.73
C MET A 257 0.23 -1.83 5.15
N THR A 258 -0.81 -2.55 4.66
CA THR A 258 -2.04 -1.92 4.18
C THR A 258 -2.82 -1.25 5.31
N SER A 259 -3.00 -1.92 6.45
CA SER A 259 -3.68 -1.34 7.62
C SER A 259 -2.93 -0.12 8.16
N ALA A 260 -1.60 -0.16 8.22
CA ALA A 260 -0.77 0.98 8.63
C ALA A 260 -0.95 2.18 7.69
N THR A 261 -1.01 1.92 6.39
CA THR A 261 -1.21 2.95 5.37
C THR A 261 -2.62 3.56 5.47
N VAL A 262 -3.66 2.73 5.51
CA VAL A 262 -5.06 3.17 5.62
C VAL A 262 -5.31 3.95 6.92
N ALA A 263 -4.65 3.56 8.01
CA ALA A 263 -4.75 4.26 9.30
C ALA A 263 -4.34 5.74 9.22
N GLN A 264 -3.44 6.08 8.31
CA GLN A 264 -2.94 7.46 8.16
C GLN A 264 -3.66 8.26 7.07
N CYS A 265 -3.93 7.64 5.92
CA CYS A 265 -4.49 8.36 4.78
C CYS A 265 -5.98 8.10 4.52
N GLY A 266 -6.63 7.21 5.30
CA GLY A 266 -7.99 6.75 4.99
C GLY A 266 -8.01 5.79 3.79
N LEU A 267 -9.17 5.67 3.14
CA LEU A 267 -9.38 4.69 2.07
C LEU A 267 -8.98 5.27 0.71
N ILE A 268 -7.93 4.71 0.11
CA ILE A 268 -7.50 5.01 -1.27
C ILE A 268 -7.59 3.73 -2.07
N ALA A 269 -8.52 3.67 -3.03
CA ALA A 269 -8.79 2.49 -3.83
C ALA A 269 -8.04 2.48 -5.17
N PHE A 270 -8.11 1.36 -5.88
CA PHE A 270 -7.65 1.12 -7.25
C PHE A 270 -6.14 1.09 -7.47
N VAL A 271 -5.30 1.73 -6.67
CA VAL A 271 -3.83 1.73 -6.86
C VAL A 271 -3.28 0.30 -6.90
N GLY A 272 -3.72 -0.52 -5.94
CA GLY A 272 -3.31 -1.93 -5.83
C GLY A 272 -3.86 -2.84 -6.92
N LEU A 273 -4.91 -2.42 -7.60
CA LEU A 273 -5.47 -3.16 -8.73
C LEU A 273 -4.78 -2.79 -10.05
N VAL A 274 -4.69 -1.50 -10.32
CA VAL A 274 -4.30 -0.97 -11.63
C VAL A 274 -2.79 -1.09 -11.86
N ILE A 275 -1.98 -0.67 -10.90
CA ILE A 275 -0.53 -0.56 -11.12
C ILE A 275 0.14 -1.91 -11.36
N PRO A 276 -0.07 -2.96 -10.52
CA PRO A 276 0.54 -4.26 -10.81
C PRO A 276 0.09 -4.86 -12.13
N HIS A 277 -1.18 -4.61 -12.52
CA HIS A 277 -1.72 -5.08 -13.78
C HIS A 277 -1.02 -4.42 -14.97
N LEU A 278 -0.91 -3.08 -14.98
CA LEU A 278 -0.23 -2.33 -16.05
C LEU A 278 1.24 -2.71 -16.17
N LEU A 279 1.95 -2.79 -15.03
CA LEU A 279 3.37 -3.16 -15.03
C LEU A 279 3.58 -4.58 -15.54
N ARG A 280 2.68 -5.51 -15.22
CA ARG A 280 2.75 -6.89 -15.73
C ARG A 280 2.60 -6.98 -17.25
N LEU A 281 1.76 -6.14 -17.85
CA LEU A 281 1.59 -6.09 -19.30
C LEU A 281 2.87 -5.65 -20.03
N VAL A 282 3.67 -4.77 -19.38
CA VAL A 282 4.89 -4.21 -20.00
C VAL A 282 6.14 -5.04 -19.66
N MET A 283 6.24 -5.53 -18.43
CA MET A 283 7.46 -6.12 -17.86
C MET A 283 7.40 -7.66 -17.72
N GLY A 284 6.24 -8.26 -18.01
CA GLY A 284 6.01 -9.69 -17.80
C GLY A 284 5.60 -10.01 -16.36
N SER A 285 5.59 -11.31 -16.00
CA SER A 285 5.00 -11.81 -14.76
C SER A 285 5.99 -12.19 -13.66
N ASP A 286 7.30 -11.91 -13.83
CA ASP A 286 8.30 -12.23 -12.81
C ASP A 286 8.20 -11.27 -11.62
N HIS A 287 7.79 -11.77 -10.47
CA HIS A 287 7.63 -10.98 -9.25
C HIS A 287 8.93 -10.36 -8.74
N ARG A 288 10.10 -10.87 -9.10
CA ARG A 288 11.40 -10.28 -8.77
C ARG A 288 11.62 -8.94 -9.46
N VAL A 289 11.04 -8.76 -10.65
CA VAL A 289 11.04 -7.51 -11.41
C VAL A 289 9.85 -6.64 -11.03
N LEU A 290 8.66 -7.26 -10.88
CA LEU A 290 7.43 -6.55 -10.59
C LEU A 290 7.41 -5.92 -9.19
N ALA A 291 7.99 -6.55 -8.17
CA ALA A 291 7.93 -6.01 -6.80
C ALA A 291 8.60 -4.62 -6.68
N PRO A 292 9.86 -4.42 -7.09
CA PRO A 292 10.46 -3.09 -7.09
C PRO A 292 9.76 -2.12 -8.04
N ALA A 293 9.29 -2.60 -9.21
CA ALA A 293 8.54 -1.78 -10.14
C ALA A 293 7.20 -1.28 -9.56
N CYS A 294 6.48 -2.13 -8.80
CA CYS A 294 5.25 -1.76 -8.10
C CYS A 294 5.50 -0.74 -6.99
N ILE A 295 6.59 -0.89 -6.22
CA ILE A 295 6.97 0.07 -5.19
C ILE A 295 7.20 1.45 -5.81
N LEU A 296 8.07 1.53 -6.80
CA LEU A 296 8.47 2.80 -7.41
C LEU A 296 7.36 3.37 -8.31
N GLY A 297 6.76 2.53 -9.16
CA GLY A 297 5.70 2.94 -10.09
C GLY A 297 4.39 3.28 -9.37
N GLY A 298 4.02 2.54 -8.32
CA GLY A 298 2.86 2.84 -7.49
C GLY A 298 3.02 4.15 -6.73
N GLY A 299 4.21 4.40 -6.19
CA GLY A 299 4.55 5.67 -5.56
C GLY A 299 4.44 6.83 -6.54
N ALA A 300 5.07 6.73 -7.72
CA ALA A 300 5.00 7.74 -8.76
C ALA A 300 3.56 8.03 -9.21
N TYR A 301 2.77 6.97 -9.42
CA TYR A 301 1.38 7.10 -9.83
C TYR A 301 0.54 7.90 -8.82
N LEU A 302 0.64 7.56 -7.54
CA LEU A 302 -0.18 8.24 -6.54
C LEU A 302 0.29 9.69 -6.32
N VAL A 303 1.58 9.97 -6.42
CA VAL A 303 2.08 11.37 -6.43
C VAL A 303 1.48 12.17 -7.58
N ILE A 304 1.39 11.59 -8.77
CA ILE A 304 0.78 12.28 -9.94
C ILE A 304 -0.73 12.47 -9.73
N CYS A 305 -1.42 11.51 -9.11
CA CYS A 305 -2.86 11.64 -8.83
C CYS A 305 -3.16 12.67 -7.73
N ASP A 306 -2.20 13.00 -6.89
CA ASP A 306 -2.33 13.96 -5.78
C ASP A 306 -1.97 15.40 -6.19
N LEU A 307 -1.50 15.63 -7.44
CA LEU A 307 -1.20 16.94 -8.02
C LEU A 307 -2.46 17.76 -8.26
#